data_da0e343c8dafe405e6027826c8311519
#
_entry.id   da0e343c8dafe405e6027826c8311519
#
_cell.length_a   1.000
_cell.length_b   1.000
_cell.length_c   1.000
_cell.angle_alpha   90.00
_cell.angle_beta   90.00
_cell.angle_gamma   90.00
#
_symmetry.space_group_name_H-M   'P 1'
#
loop_
_entity.id
_entity.type
_entity.pdbx_description
1 polymer ?
#
loop_
_entity_poly.entity_id
_entity_poly.type
_entity_poly.pdbx_seq_one_letter_code
_entity_poly.pdbx_strand_id
1 'polypeptide(L)'
;MKFLFAAGGTGGHINPALAVAGEIREKYPDSEILFVGTKDKMESKLVPQAGFDFATISISGFQRKLTLKNIAKNIRTLFYLISSSFQTKKIIRDFKPDVVIGFGGYVSGPVLRSAYKMGIPTAIHEQNAFPGVTNKALAKHVDRVMITVESVRKYFDSKNECVLTGLPVRGEMLRADRDFSRAEMNIKDGEVLILSMGGSLGAKAINEAAVELISKRADEKGYRFLHSMGRYGLWVPDKIKENGVDLENHPNIEIREYISDMDVCMSAADIVVCRAGASSLSEIEALGKASILVPSPNVAENHQYHNAMALVNNGAAIIIEEKDLTGDRLIKEVDELARNKSKREKIGENARAMAMIDAKSKIAEIVVGLAKNSKA
;
A
#
# COMPACT_ATOMS: atom_id res chain seq x y z
N MET A 1 -8.31 3.46 27.50
CA MET A 1 -6.95 3.76 27.00
C MET A 1 -7.04 4.81 25.90
N LYS A 2 -6.01 5.65 25.77
CA LYS A 2 -5.98 6.73 24.77
C LYS A 2 -4.86 6.53 23.77
N PHE A 3 -5.21 6.43 22.50
CA PHE A 3 -4.29 6.13 21.41
C PHE A 3 -4.19 7.34 20.46
N LEU A 4 -2.98 7.82 20.21
CA LEU A 4 -2.72 8.88 19.23
C LEU A 4 -2.05 8.30 17.99
N PHE A 5 -2.71 8.39 16.84
CA PHE A 5 -2.22 7.90 15.57
C PHE A 5 -1.70 9.07 14.71
N ALA A 6 -0.52 8.91 14.13
CA ALA A 6 0.04 9.85 13.16
C ALA A 6 0.21 9.16 11.82
N ALA A 7 -0.60 9.55 10.85
CA ALA A 7 -0.56 9.01 9.49
C ALA A 7 -0.97 10.08 8.48
N GLY A 8 -0.32 10.14 7.33
CA GLY A 8 -0.72 11.12 6.33
C GLY A 8 0.00 11.01 4.99
N GLY A 9 -0.51 11.77 4.05
CA GLY A 9 0.05 11.95 2.71
C GLY A 9 -0.46 10.96 1.66
N THR A 10 -0.54 9.68 1.95
CA THR A 10 -0.97 8.64 0.99
C THR A 10 -1.84 7.57 1.64
N GLY A 11 -2.68 6.91 0.83
CA GLY A 11 -3.49 5.77 1.29
C GLY A 11 -2.66 4.63 1.90
N GLY A 12 -1.44 4.43 1.42
CA GLY A 12 -0.52 3.42 1.96
C GLY A 12 -0.10 3.63 3.42
N HIS A 13 -0.16 4.87 3.93
CA HIS A 13 0.05 5.18 5.36
C HIS A 13 -1.26 5.19 6.15
N ILE A 14 -2.32 5.74 5.54
CA ILE A 14 -3.59 6.02 6.22
C ILE A 14 -4.40 4.72 6.41
N ASN A 15 -4.54 3.90 5.39
CA ASN A 15 -5.36 2.68 5.45
C ASN A 15 -4.87 1.66 6.50
N PRO A 16 -3.56 1.36 6.60
CA PRO A 16 -3.06 0.50 7.68
C PRO A 16 -3.32 1.08 9.07
N ALA A 17 -3.18 2.39 9.23
CA ALA A 17 -3.47 3.06 10.50
C ALA A 17 -4.95 2.94 10.88
N LEU A 18 -5.85 3.14 9.92
CA LEU A 18 -7.30 2.98 10.12
C LEU A 18 -7.67 1.52 10.45
N ALA A 19 -7.04 0.55 9.79
CA ALA A 19 -7.28 -0.86 10.06
C ALA A 19 -6.89 -1.24 11.50
N VAL A 20 -5.73 -0.79 11.98
CA VAL A 20 -5.27 -1.04 13.35
C VAL A 20 -6.13 -0.30 14.38
N ALA A 21 -6.51 0.95 14.10
CA ALA A 21 -7.40 1.71 14.96
C ALA A 21 -8.80 1.07 15.08
N GLY A 22 -9.31 0.53 13.96
CA GLY A 22 -10.56 -0.25 13.94
C GLY A 22 -10.49 -1.49 14.80
N GLU A 23 -9.41 -2.25 14.73
CA GLU A 23 -9.16 -3.44 15.55
C GLU A 23 -9.09 -3.09 17.04
N ILE A 24 -8.40 -1.99 17.39
CA ILE A 24 -8.34 -1.53 18.79
C ILE A 24 -9.72 -1.13 19.29
N ARG A 25 -10.50 -0.39 18.48
CA ARG A 25 -11.86 0.02 18.87
C ARG A 25 -12.81 -1.16 19.05
N GLU A 26 -12.68 -2.18 18.20
CA GLU A 26 -13.47 -3.41 18.31
C GLU A 26 -13.14 -4.20 19.58
N LYS A 27 -11.85 -4.40 19.87
CA LYS A 27 -11.40 -5.18 21.05
C LYS A 27 -11.49 -4.39 22.36
N TYR A 28 -11.43 -3.06 22.30
CA TYR A 28 -11.43 -2.15 23.46
C TYR A 28 -12.39 -0.98 23.21
N PRO A 29 -13.73 -1.20 23.32
CA PRO A 29 -14.74 -0.20 22.97
C PRO A 29 -14.63 1.11 23.77
N ASP A 30 -14.14 1.06 25.02
CA ASP A 30 -13.93 2.23 25.88
C ASP A 30 -12.62 3.00 25.55
N SER A 31 -11.95 2.67 24.47
CA SER A 31 -10.73 3.38 24.07
C SER A 31 -11.06 4.69 23.33
N GLU A 32 -10.28 5.73 23.62
CA GLU A 32 -10.30 6.98 22.87
C GLU A 32 -9.18 6.96 21.83
N ILE A 33 -9.52 7.24 20.59
CA ILE A 33 -8.59 7.20 19.45
C ILE A 33 -8.62 8.55 18.74
N LEU A 34 -7.47 9.22 18.69
CA LEU A 34 -7.29 10.48 17.99
C LEU A 34 -6.25 10.34 16.88
N PHE A 35 -6.58 10.76 15.69
CA PHE A 35 -5.63 10.86 14.59
C PHE A 35 -5.08 12.28 14.45
N VAL A 36 -3.81 12.38 14.10
CA VAL A 36 -3.14 13.63 13.73
C VAL A 36 -2.69 13.56 12.29
N GLY A 37 -3.09 14.57 11.51
CA GLY A 37 -2.78 14.66 10.09
C GLY A 37 -2.63 16.12 9.63
N THR A 38 -2.71 16.33 8.31
CA THR A 38 -2.76 17.65 7.70
C THR A 38 -4.17 17.99 7.23
N LYS A 39 -4.49 19.30 7.19
CA LYS A 39 -5.84 19.76 6.84
C LYS A 39 -6.26 19.44 5.41
N ASP A 40 -5.29 19.45 4.46
CA ASP A 40 -5.57 19.50 3.02
C ASP A 40 -5.18 18.19 2.27
N LYS A 41 -4.94 17.09 2.98
CA LYS A 41 -4.56 15.80 2.40
C LYS A 41 -5.63 14.72 2.60
N MET A 42 -5.37 13.53 2.08
CA MET A 42 -6.34 12.42 2.10
C MET A 42 -6.83 12.07 3.51
N GLU A 43 -5.95 12.15 4.50
CA GLU A 43 -6.25 11.84 5.89
C GLU A 43 -7.37 12.70 6.46
N SER A 44 -7.48 13.97 6.05
CA SER A 44 -8.54 14.88 6.54
C SER A 44 -9.95 14.48 6.10
N LYS A 45 -10.06 13.60 5.10
CA LYS A 45 -11.34 13.03 4.64
C LYS A 45 -11.52 11.60 5.13
N LEU A 46 -10.50 10.75 4.94
CA LEU A 46 -10.60 9.31 5.22
C LEU A 46 -10.76 9.01 6.71
N VAL A 47 -10.08 9.75 7.59
CA VAL A 47 -10.15 9.50 9.04
C VAL A 47 -11.54 9.82 9.60
N PRO A 48 -12.14 11.01 9.36
CA PRO A 48 -13.51 11.28 9.79
C PRO A 48 -14.55 10.36 9.15
N GLN A 49 -14.38 9.98 7.88
CA GLN A 49 -15.28 9.02 7.22
C GLN A 49 -15.24 7.64 7.88
N ALA A 50 -14.10 7.25 8.47
CA ALA A 50 -13.97 6.02 9.26
C ALA A 50 -14.48 6.17 10.72
N GLY A 51 -15.02 7.35 11.07
CA GLY A 51 -15.60 7.62 12.39
C GLY A 51 -14.57 7.77 13.51
N PHE A 52 -13.39 8.32 13.20
CA PHE A 52 -12.36 8.65 14.20
C PHE A 52 -12.18 10.16 14.35
N ASP A 53 -11.83 10.58 15.56
CA ASP A 53 -11.47 11.96 15.85
C ASP A 53 -10.19 12.37 15.12
N PHE A 54 -10.15 13.62 14.68
CA PHE A 54 -9.07 14.10 13.84
C PHE A 54 -8.59 15.50 14.27
N ALA A 55 -7.31 15.61 14.57
CA ALA A 55 -6.61 16.87 14.83
C ALA A 55 -5.62 17.19 13.71
N THR A 56 -5.37 18.46 13.48
CA THR A 56 -4.49 18.89 12.38
C THR A 56 -3.25 19.61 12.87
N ILE A 57 -2.14 19.38 12.17
CA ILE A 57 -0.91 20.17 12.30
C ILE A 57 -0.49 20.73 10.94
N SER A 58 0.23 21.86 10.99
CA SER A 58 0.78 22.48 9.78
C SER A 58 2.18 21.92 9.52
N ILE A 59 2.30 21.10 8.48
CA ILE A 59 3.58 20.53 8.06
C ILE A 59 3.63 20.39 6.54
N SER A 60 4.83 20.47 5.97
CA SER A 60 5.09 20.18 4.56
C SER A 60 6.41 19.43 4.40
N GLY A 61 6.56 18.72 3.26
CA GLY A 61 7.81 18.07 2.90
C GLY A 61 8.82 19.02 2.29
N PHE A 62 10.10 18.72 2.45
CA PHE A 62 11.17 19.44 1.76
C PHE A 62 11.17 19.14 0.27
N GLN A 63 11.35 20.19 -0.54
CA GLN A 63 11.50 20.07 -1.99
C GLN A 63 12.94 19.69 -2.33
N ARG A 64 13.14 18.62 -3.12
CA ARG A 64 14.46 18.07 -3.45
C ARG A 64 15.21 18.90 -4.49
N LYS A 65 14.49 19.52 -5.46
CA LYS A 65 15.12 20.33 -6.51
C LYS A 65 15.49 21.71 -5.96
N LEU A 66 16.74 22.11 -6.11
CA LEU A 66 17.26 23.43 -5.69
C LEU A 66 16.92 24.49 -6.74
N THR A 67 15.72 25.03 -6.70
CA THR A 67 15.30 26.22 -7.43
C THR A 67 14.98 27.34 -6.46
N LEU A 68 15.07 28.62 -6.85
CA LEU A 68 14.73 29.76 -5.99
C LEU A 68 13.33 29.62 -5.36
N LYS A 69 12.35 29.14 -6.14
CA LYS A 69 10.99 28.86 -5.67
C LYS A 69 10.96 27.75 -4.61
N ASN A 70 11.80 26.74 -4.76
CA ASN A 70 11.88 25.63 -3.81
C ASN A 70 12.66 25.99 -2.56
N ILE A 71 13.66 26.89 -2.66
CA ILE A 71 14.37 27.43 -1.49
C ILE A 71 13.38 28.19 -0.60
N ALA A 72 12.55 29.08 -1.16
CA ALA A 72 11.51 29.78 -0.41
C ALA A 72 10.51 28.81 0.24
N LYS A 73 10.09 27.75 -0.48
CA LYS A 73 9.24 26.70 0.09
C LYS A 73 9.93 25.94 1.23
N ASN A 74 11.23 25.65 1.10
CA ASN A 74 11.98 24.93 2.13
C ASN A 74 12.17 25.79 3.40
N ILE A 75 12.34 27.10 3.27
CA ILE A 75 12.34 28.05 4.42
C ILE A 75 10.99 27.98 5.14
N ARG A 76 9.88 28.04 4.40
CA ARG A 76 8.53 27.86 4.97
C ARG A 76 8.36 26.50 5.65
N THR A 77 8.91 25.42 5.08
CA THR A 77 8.91 24.08 5.68
C THR A 77 9.63 24.07 7.02
N LEU A 78 10.73 24.82 7.17
CA LEU A 78 11.45 24.93 8.43
C LEU A 78 10.58 25.62 9.51
N PHE A 79 9.87 26.71 9.17
CA PHE A 79 8.89 27.34 10.08
C PHE A 79 7.77 26.36 10.46
N TYR A 80 7.27 25.58 9.50
CA TYR A 80 6.25 24.57 9.80
C TYR A 80 6.76 23.46 10.73
N LEU A 81 8.04 23.05 10.64
CA LEU A 81 8.63 22.10 11.58
C LEU A 81 8.63 22.61 13.02
N ILE A 82 8.94 23.90 13.22
CA ILE A 82 8.90 24.52 14.56
C ILE A 82 7.46 24.62 15.04
N SER A 83 6.57 25.20 14.22
CA SER A 83 5.15 25.38 14.54
C SER A 83 4.46 24.04 14.81
N SER A 84 4.71 23.02 13.99
CA SER A 84 4.12 21.69 14.18
C SER A 84 4.53 21.06 15.52
N SER A 85 5.75 21.30 15.99
CA SER A 85 6.17 20.83 17.32
C SER A 85 5.36 21.46 18.45
N PHE A 86 5.03 22.76 18.38
CA PHE A 86 4.18 23.41 19.37
C PHE A 86 2.73 22.92 19.29
N GLN A 87 2.18 22.82 18.06
CA GLN A 87 0.83 22.29 17.83
C GLN A 87 0.70 20.86 18.37
N THR A 88 1.67 19.99 18.05
CA THR A 88 1.68 18.62 18.52
C THR A 88 1.76 18.53 20.04
N LYS A 89 2.65 19.29 20.68
CA LYS A 89 2.74 19.31 22.15
C LYS A 89 1.43 19.74 22.81
N LYS A 90 0.70 20.70 22.21
CA LYS A 90 -0.63 21.08 22.68
C LYS A 90 -1.60 19.91 22.54
N ILE A 91 -1.71 19.30 21.38
CA ILE A 91 -2.58 18.14 21.14
C ILE A 91 -2.29 17.02 22.14
N ILE A 92 -1.01 16.68 22.36
CA ILE A 92 -0.61 15.65 23.32
C ILE A 92 -1.00 15.99 24.75
N ARG A 93 -0.81 17.26 25.18
CA ARG A 93 -1.19 17.70 26.53
C ARG A 93 -2.70 17.69 26.75
N ASP A 94 -3.47 18.08 25.73
CA ASP A 94 -4.93 18.15 25.82
C ASP A 94 -5.53 16.73 25.77
N PHE A 95 -5.05 15.87 24.90
CA PHE A 95 -5.56 14.50 24.73
C PHE A 95 -5.01 13.51 25.76
N LYS A 96 -3.76 13.67 26.21
CA LYS A 96 -3.04 12.80 27.18
C LYS A 96 -3.02 11.32 26.72
N PRO A 97 -2.40 11.02 25.56
CA PRO A 97 -2.35 9.66 25.05
C PRO A 97 -1.52 8.74 25.96
N ASP A 98 -1.93 7.48 26.09
CA ASP A 98 -1.17 6.41 26.76
C ASP A 98 -0.05 5.90 25.83
N VAL A 99 -0.23 6.02 24.52
CA VAL A 99 0.74 5.62 23.47
C VAL A 99 0.56 6.44 22.21
N VAL A 100 1.64 6.66 21.48
CA VAL A 100 1.62 7.36 20.18
C VAL A 100 2.23 6.45 19.11
N ILE A 101 1.51 6.25 18.01
CA ILE A 101 1.93 5.40 16.91
C ILE A 101 2.00 6.18 15.58
N GLY A 102 3.10 6.02 14.83
CA GLY A 102 3.31 6.60 13.51
C GLY A 102 3.28 5.56 12.40
N PHE A 103 2.43 5.80 11.38
CA PHE A 103 2.37 4.98 10.17
C PHE A 103 3.09 5.62 8.97
N GLY A 104 3.85 6.69 9.19
CA GLY A 104 4.58 7.36 8.13
C GLY A 104 3.95 8.67 7.66
N GLY A 105 4.55 9.22 6.60
CA GLY A 105 4.27 10.58 6.16
C GLY A 105 5.00 11.63 7.00
N TYR A 106 4.97 12.88 6.52
CA TYR A 106 5.66 13.99 7.20
C TYR A 106 5.11 14.29 8.60
N VAL A 107 3.85 13.93 8.84
CA VAL A 107 3.15 14.13 10.11
C VAL A 107 3.77 13.31 11.25
N SER A 108 4.18 12.08 10.97
CA SER A 108 4.76 11.19 11.99
C SER A 108 6.00 11.79 12.67
N GLY A 109 6.85 12.53 11.92
CA GLY A 109 8.07 13.13 12.45
C GLY A 109 7.87 13.99 13.70
N PRO A 110 7.17 15.13 13.63
CA PRO A 110 6.94 16.02 14.78
C PRO A 110 6.08 15.36 15.86
N VAL A 111 5.11 14.51 15.50
CA VAL A 111 4.22 13.84 16.47
C VAL A 111 5.00 12.88 17.34
N LEU A 112 5.71 11.92 16.75
CA LEU A 112 6.49 10.94 17.51
C LEU A 112 7.64 11.59 18.28
N ARG A 113 8.34 12.58 17.66
CA ARG A 113 9.40 13.31 18.34
C ARG A 113 8.91 14.06 19.59
N SER A 114 7.72 14.66 19.53
CA SER A 114 7.13 15.35 20.67
C SER A 114 6.71 14.37 21.76
N ALA A 115 6.06 13.26 21.39
CA ALA A 115 5.66 12.20 22.32
C ALA A 115 6.86 11.59 23.05
N TYR A 116 7.88 11.18 22.31
CA TYR A 116 9.15 10.67 22.86
C TYR A 116 9.76 11.63 23.88
N LYS A 117 9.87 12.96 23.54
CA LYS A 117 10.42 13.96 24.45
C LYS A 117 9.57 14.22 25.70
N MET A 118 8.31 13.83 25.66
CA MET A 118 7.38 13.93 26.80
C MET A 118 7.29 12.64 27.60
N GLY A 119 8.10 11.63 27.28
CA GLY A 119 8.15 10.35 27.99
C GLY A 119 6.95 9.44 27.71
N ILE A 120 6.22 9.68 26.62
CA ILE A 120 5.07 8.85 26.24
C ILE A 120 5.56 7.70 25.37
N PRO A 121 5.12 6.45 25.61
CA PRO A 121 5.46 5.30 24.77
C PRO A 121 5.14 5.54 23.30
N THR A 122 6.06 5.10 22.42
CA THR A 122 6.00 5.39 20.99
C THR A 122 6.28 4.16 20.15
N ALA A 123 5.58 4.04 19.04
CA ALA A 123 5.86 3.01 18.04
C ALA A 123 5.78 3.59 16.61
N ILE A 124 6.51 3.00 15.68
CA ILE A 124 6.37 3.27 14.25
C ILE A 124 6.11 1.98 13.50
N HIS A 125 5.40 2.10 12.37
CA HIS A 125 5.23 1.03 11.41
C HIS A 125 5.82 1.44 10.06
N GLU A 126 6.68 0.58 9.48
CA GLU A 126 7.24 0.77 8.15
C GLU A 126 6.60 -0.22 7.17
N GLN A 127 5.94 0.33 6.15
CA GLN A 127 5.20 -0.45 5.17
C GLN A 127 6.07 -1.01 4.05
N ASN A 128 7.17 -0.34 3.74
CA ASN A 128 7.97 -0.65 2.56
C ASN A 128 9.23 -1.45 2.91
N ALA A 129 9.75 -2.19 1.94
CA ALA A 129 11.02 -2.92 2.04
C ALA A 129 12.26 -1.98 2.06
N PHE A 130 12.07 -0.69 1.77
CA PHE A 130 13.06 0.37 1.98
C PHE A 130 12.43 1.49 2.80
N PRO A 131 12.98 1.81 3.99
CA PRO A 131 12.31 2.69 4.93
C PRO A 131 12.37 4.15 4.51
N GLY A 132 11.28 4.86 4.78
CA GLY A 132 11.23 6.31 4.62
C GLY A 132 12.20 7.04 5.56
N VAL A 133 12.72 8.18 5.12
CA VAL A 133 13.67 9.02 5.88
C VAL A 133 13.15 9.34 7.29
N THR A 134 11.85 9.63 7.42
CA THR A 134 11.21 9.94 8.71
C THR A 134 11.28 8.73 9.65
N ASN A 135 10.90 7.54 9.18
CA ASN A 135 10.92 6.33 9.99
C ASN A 135 12.36 5.94 10.40
N LYS A 136 13.34 6.09 9.49
CA LYS A 136 14.77 5.89 9.83
C LYS A 136 15.24 6.81 10.97
N ALA A 137 14.83 8.09 10.92
CA ALA A 137 15.20 9.05 11.95
C ALA A 137 14.50 8.77 13.29
N LEU A 138 13.24 8.34 13.26
CA LEU A 138 12.44 8.03 14.44
C LEU A 138 12.86 6.72 15.12
N ALA A 139 13.26 5.72 14.35
CA ALA A 139 13.61 4.38 14.85
C ALA A 139 14.62 4.37 15.99
N LYS A 140 15.50 5.38 16.05
CA LYS A 140 16.51 5.53 17.14
C LYS A 140 15.92 5.94 18.48
N HIS A 141 14.65 6.37 18.50
CA HIS A 141 14.04 7.02 19.65
C HIS A 141 12.72 6.38 20.10
N VAL A 142 12.05 5.61 19.23
CA VAL A 142 10.78 4.97 19.56
C VAL A 142 10.99 3.65 20.30
N ASP A 143 10.01 3.24 21.10
CA ASP A 143 10.09 2.00 21.89
C ASP A 143 9.92 0.75 21.03
N ARG A 144 9.18 0.83 19.90
CA ARG A 144 8.99 -0.28 18.97
C ARG A 144 9.05 0.20 17.51
N VAL A 145 9.75 -0.61 16.71
CA VAL A 145 9.74 -0.49 15.25
C VAL A 145 9.05 -1.72 14.68
N MET A 146 7.89 -1.54 14.07
CA MET A 146 7.14 -2.61 13.39
C MET A 146 7.42 -2.56 11.90
N ILE A 147 7.71 -3.71 11.30
CA ILE A 147 8.11 -3.80 9.90
C ILE A 147 7.25 -4.78 9.12
N THR A 148 7.00 -4.46 7.85
CA THR A 148 6.22 -5.31 6.95
C THR A 148 7.00 -6.50 6.45
N VAL A 149 8.27 -6.32 6.11
CA VAL A 149 9.15 -7.36 5.56
C VAL A 149 10.49 -7.41 6.29
N GLU A 150 11.03 -8.60 6.49
CA GLU A 150 12.27 -8.81 7.26
C GLU A 150 13.47 -8.08 6.65
N SER A 151 13.53 -7.98 5.32
CA SER A 151 14.66 -7.35 4.61
C SER A 151 14.89 -5.87 4.96
N VAL A 152 13.87 -5.18 5.54
CA VAL A 152 14.00 -3.77 5.94
C VAL A 152 14.72 -3.59 7.27
N ARG A 153 14.78 -4.63 8.12
CA ARG A 153 15.42 -4.60 9.46
C ARG A 153 16.84 -4.04 9.42
N LYS A 154 17.62 -4.42 8.43
CA LYS A 154 19.03 -3.98 8.26
C LYS A 154 19.22 -2.47 8.13
N TYR A 155 18.17 -1.72 7.81
CA TYR A 155 18.21 -0.27 7.68
C TYR A 155 17.90 0.47 8.99
N PHE A 156 17.45 -0.27 10.01
CA PHE A 156 17.14 0.28 11.31
C PHE A 156 18.29 -0.07 12.29
N ASP A 157 19.17 0.88 12.46
CA ASP A 157 20.15 0.87 13.54
C ASP A 157 19.43 1.31 14.83
N SER A 158 18.61 0.40 15.36
CA SER A 158 17.83 0.67 16.55
C SER A 158 18.30 -0.19 17.72
N LYS A 159 18.44 0.45 18.90
CA LYS A 159 18.63 -0.25 20.17
C LYS A 159 17.32 -0.90 20.64
N ASN A 160 16.21 -0.54 20.00
CA ASN A 160 14.87 -0.94 20.36
C ASN A 160 14.44 -2.14 19.50
N GLU A 161 13.48 -2.88 20.00
CA GLU A 161 13.01 -4.08 19.34
C GLU A 161 12.33 -3.76 18.00
N CYS A 162 12.86 -4.38 16.94
CA CYS A 162 12.29 -4.33 15.61
C CYS A 162 11.48 -5.62 15.38
N VAL A 163 10.16 -5.50 15.24
CA VAL A 163 9.24 -6.63 15.18
C VAL A 163 8.66 -6.78 13.78
N LEU A 164 8.76 -7.98 13.21
CA LEU A 164 8.10 -8.32 11.97
C LEU A 164 6.60 -8.52 12.22
N THR A 165 5.77 -7.63 11.69
CA THR A 165 4.33 -7.64 11.87
C THR A 165 3.56 -7.88 10.59
N GLY A 166 4.15 -7.64 9.43
CA GLY A 166 3.41 -7.55 8.18
C GLY A 166 2.68 -6.21 8.04
N LEU A 167 1.87 -6.11 7.00
CA LEU A 167 1.01 -4.96 6.72
C LEU A 167 -0.46 -5.40 6.78
N PRO A 168 -1.34 -4.66 7.47
CA PRO A 168 -2.76 -4.97 7.50
C PRO A 168 -3.37 -5.09 6.11
N VAL A 169 -3.97 -6.22 5.83
CA VAL A 169 -4.76 -6.50 4.62
C VAL A 169 -6.23 -6.22 4.93
N ARG A 170 -6.97 -5.74 3.95
CA ARG A 170 -8.41 -5.48 4.08
C ARG A 170 -9.17 -6.76 4.39
N GLY A 171 -10.15 -6.68 5.28
CA GLY A 171 -10.92 -7.83 5.72
C GLY A 171 -11.68 -8.53 4.59
N GLU A 172 -12.17 -7.76 3.61
CA GLU A 172 -12.83 -8.29 2.41
C GLU A 172 -11.89 -9.21 1.62
N MET A 173 -10.62 -8.80 1.43
CA MET A 173 -9.60 -9.63 0.77
C MET A 173 -9.36 -10.96 1.49
N LEU A 174 -9.33 -10.94 2.83
CA LEU A 174 -9.08 -12.17 3.61
C LEU A 174 -10.27 -13.13 3.60
N ARG A 175 -11.48 -12.64 3.34
CA ARG A 175 -12.71 -13.45 3.24
C ARG A 175 -13.07 -13.84 1.81
N ALA A 176 -12.38 -13.28 0.81
CA ALA A 176 -12.68 -13.53 -0.58
C ALA A 176 -12.41 -15.01 -0.93
N ASP A 177 -13.44 -15.67 -1.46
CA ASP A 177 -13.35 -17.03 -1.97
C ASP A 177 -13.15 -17.01 -3.48
N ARG A 178 -12.18 -17.78 -3.97
CA ARG A 178 -11.81 -17.77 -5.38
C ARG A 178 -12.90 -18.34 -6.28
N ASP A 179 -13.51 -19.45 -5.89
CA ASP A 179 -14.48 -20.12 -6.75
C ASP A 179 -15.78 -19.33 -6.82
N PHE A 180 -16.21 -18.75 -5.70
CA PHE A 180 -17.31 -17.80 -5.65
C PHE A 180 -17.01 -16.56 -6.53
N SER A 181 -15.85 -15.96 -6.40
CA SER A 181 -15.45 -14.78 -7.19
C SER A 181 -15.41 -15.06 -8.69
N ARG A 182 -14.91 -16.25 -9.10
CA ARG A 182 -14.90 -16.66 -10.52
C ARG A 182 -16.32 -16.86 -11.06
N ALA A 183 -17.20 -17.47 -10.27
CA ALA A 183 -18.60 -17.66 -10.65
C ALA A 183 -19.32 -16.29 -10.81
N GLU A 184 -19.11 -15.36 -9.89
CA GLU A 184 -19.68 -13.99 -9.95
C GLU A 184 -19.20 -13.23 -11.20
N MET A 185 -17.95 -13.39 -11.57
CA MET A 185 -17.36 -12.80 -12.79
C MET A 185 -17.64 -13.61 -14.07
N ASN A 186 -18.41 -14.69 -13.99
CA ASN A 186 -18.69 -15.60 -15.12
C ASN A 186 -17.43 -16.12 -15.82
N ILE A 187 -16.37 -16.44 -15.06
CA ILE A 187 -15.12 -17.01 -15.57
C ILE A 187 -15.26 -18.51 -15.65
N LYS A 188 -15.09 -19.07 -16.85
CA LYS A 188 -15.26 -20.49 -17.11
C LYS A 188 -14.04 -21.32 -16.67
N ASP A 189 -14.26 -22.60 -16.48
CA ASP A 189 -13.17 -23.54 -16.25
C ASP A 189 -12.18 -23.53 -17.43
N GLY A 190 -10.89 -23.49 -17.10
CA GLY A 190 -9.83 -23.42 -18.11
C GLY A 190 -9.50 -22.00 -18.59
N GLU A 191 -10.33 -20.99 -18.32
CA GLU A 191 -9.97 -19.59 -18.60
C GLU A 191 -8.96 -19.07 -17.57
N VAL A 192 -8.00 -18.28 -18.05
CA VAL A 192 -7.00 -17.59 -17.24
C VAL A 192 -7.36 -16.10 -17.19
N LEU A 193 -7.74 -15.61 -16.01
CA LEU A 193 -8.00 -14.20 -15.80
C LEU A 193 -6.72 -13.42 -15.53
N ILE A 194 -6.41 -12.48 -16.41
CA ILE A 194 -5.33 -11.50 -16.27
C ILE A 194 -5.91 -10.19 -15.76
N LEU A 195 -5.62 -9.86 -14.50
CA LEU A 195 -5.95 -8.57 -13.89
C LEU A 195 -4.76 -7.63 -14.04
N SER A 196 -4.94 -6.49 -14.70
CA SER A 196 -3.90 -5.47 -14.83
C SER A 196 -4.33 -4.11 -14.30
N MET A 197 -3.45 -3.42 -13.53
CA MET A 197 -3.79 -2.15 -12.90
C MET A 197 -2.57 -1.29 -12.58
N GLY A 198 -2.73 0.03 -12.76
CA GLY A 198 -1.70 1.04 -12.45
C GLY A 198 -1.93 1.83 -11.16
N GLY A 199 -2.95 1.45 -10.36
CA GLY A 199 -3.47 2.22 -9.23
C GLY A 199 -4.59 3.19 -9.64
N SER A 200 -5.19 3.93 -8.68
CA SER A 200 -6.39 4.75 -8.89
C SER A 200 -6.27 5.86 -9.94
N LEU A 201 -5.06 6.38 -10.14
CA LEU A 201 -4.78 7.36 -11.20
C LEU A 201 -4.45 6.71 -12.54
N GLY A 202 -4.12 5.42 -12.54
CA GLY A 202 -3.56 4.71 -13.67
C GLY A 202 -2.04 4.90 -13.77
N ALA A 203 -1.40 4.08 -14.61
CA ALA A 203 0.01 4.16 -14.93
C ALA A 203 0.17 4.05 -16.45
N LYS A 204 0.62 5.13 -17.10
CA LYS A 204 0.69 5.21 -18.56
C LYS A 204 1.41 4.01 -19.18
N ALA A 205 2.59 3.66 -18.65
CA ALA A 205 3.37 2.53 -19.17
C ALA A 205 2.64 1.17 -19.03
N ILE A 206 1.94 0.94 -17.91
CA ILE A 206 1.14 -0.29 -17.74
C ILE A 206 -0.05 -0.27 -18.71
N ASN A 207 -0.73 0.88 -18.87
CA ASN A 207 -1.87 0.99 -19.79
C ASN A 207 -1.43 0.74 -21.24
N GLU A 208 -0.30 1.33 -21.68
CA GLU A 208 0.25 1.11 -23.02
C GLU A 208 0.57 -0.37 -23.27
N ALA A 209 1.28 -1.02 -22.34
CA ALA A 209 1.60 -2.44 -22.45
C ALA A 209 0.37 -3.35 -22.38
N ALA A 210 -0.62 -3.00 -21.55
CA ALA A 210 -1.89 -3.72 -21.45
C ALA A 210 -2.72 -3.61 -22.74
N VAL A 211 -2.77 -2.43 -23.36
CA VAL A 211 -3.41 -2.23 -24.67
C VAL A 211 -2.80 -3.17 -25.72
N GLU A 212 -1.47 -3.24 -25.81
CA GLU A 212 -0.81 -4.15 -26.75
C GLU A 212 -1.08 -5.62 -26.44
N LEU A 213 -1.02 -6.03 -25.16
CA LEU A 213 -1.34 -7.38 -24.73
C LEU A 213 -2.78 -7.76 -25.10
N ILE A 214 -3.75 -6.94 -24.72
CA ILE A 214 -5.16 -7.17 -24.98
C ILE A 214 -5.41 -7.25 -26.48
N SER A 215 -4.90 -6.28 -27.26
CA SER A 215 -5.13 -6.24 -28.69
C SER A 215 -4.53 -7.45 -29.43
N LYS A 216 -3.35 -7.94 -29.00
CA LYS A 216 -2.71 -9.10 -29.64
C LYS A 216 -3.27 -10.45 -29.15
N ARG A 217 -4.04 -10.48 -28.08
CA ARG A 217 -4.59 -11.71 -27.46
C ARG A 217 -6.11 -11.69 -27.33
N ALA A 218 -6.80 -10.72 -27.95
CA ALA A 218 -8.25 -10.57 -27.90
C ALA A 218 -9.01 -11.86 -28.28
N ASP A 219 -8.55 -12.52 -29.36
CA ASP A 219 -9.15 -13.74 -29.92
C ASP A 219 -8.55 -15.04 -29.36
N GLU A 220 -7.57 -14.95 -28.46
CA GLU A 220 -6.91 -16.15 -27.91
C GLU A 220 -7.86 -16.86 -26.94
N LYS A 221 -8.20 -18.11 -27.26
CA LYS A 221 -9.10 -18.91 -26.44
C LYS A 221 -8.50 -19.17 -25.05
N GLY A 222 -9.32 -19.03 -24.01
CA GLY A 222 -8.90 -19.26 -22.63
C GLY A 222 -8.26 -18.04 -21.96
N TYR A 223 -8.11 -16.91 -22.64
CA TYR A 223 -7.68 -15.64 -22.04
C TYR A 223 -8.87 -14.77 -21.67
N ARG A 224 -8.83 -14.23 -20.49
CA ARG A 224 -9.79 -13.24 -20.01
C ARG A 224 -9.06 -12.05 -19.40
N PHE A 225 -9.45 -10.84 -19.76
CA PHE A 225 -8.76 -9.62 -19.35
C PHE A 225 -9.68 -8.74 -18.53
N LEU A 226 -9.18 -8.28 -17.38
CA LEU A 226 -9.74 -7.19 -16.62
C LEU A 226 -8.65 -6.13 -16.45
N HIS A 227 -8.86 -4.95 -17.01
CA HIS A 227 -7.89 -3.86 -16.93
C HIS A 227 -8.49 -2.64 -16.23
N SER A 228 -7.84 -2.19 -15.14
CA SER A 228 -8.13 -0.91 -14.50
C SER A 228 -7.21 0.16 -15.07
N MET A 229 -7.76 0.96 -15.98
CA MET A 229 -7.01 2.01 -16.69
C MET A 229 -6.68 3.22 -15.83
N GLY A 230 -7.43 3.43 -14.72
CA GLY A 230 -7.30 4.59 -13.86
C GLY A 230 -7.76 5.88 -14.50
N ARG A 231 -7.88 6.93 -13.67
CA ARG A 231 -8.45 8.23 -14.09
C ARG A 231 -7.78 8.87 -15.29
N TYR A 232 -6.47 8.64 -15.47
CA TYR A 232 -5.72 9.21 -16.61
C TYR A 232 -5.62 8.27 -17.81
N GLY A 233 -6.30 7.12 -17.77
CA GLY A 233 -6.29 6.09 -18.81
C GLY A 233 -7.53 6.07 -19.70
N LEU A 234 -8.39 7.10 -19.70
CA LEU A 234 -9.66 7.12 -20.45
C LEU A 234 -9.49 6.93 -21.97
N TRP A 235 -8.28 7.07 -22.48
CA TRP A 235 -7.92 6.81 -23.87
C TRP A 235 -7.76 5.32 -24.22
N VAL A 236 -7.70 4.43 -23.23
CA VAL A 236 -7.41 3.00 -23.41
C VAL A 236 -8.43 2.28 -24.29
N PRO A 237 -9.76 2.43 -24.08
CA PRO A 237 -10.76 1.78 -24.95
C PRO A 237 -10.63 2.18 -26.41
N ASP A 238 -10.44 3.48 -26.68
CA ASP A 238 -10.28 3.99 -28.04
C ASP A 238 -9.05 3.41 -28.71
N LYS A 239 -7.93 3.28 -27.96
CA LYS A 239 -6.69 2.71 -28.48
C LYS A 239 -6.79 1.22 -28.80
N ILE A 240 -7.54 0.46 -27.98
CA ILE A 240 -7.84 -0.96 -28.28
C ILE A 240 -8.66 -1.05 -29.57
N LYS A 241 -9.65 -0.18 -29.75
CA LYS A 241 -10.47 -0.11 -30.97
C LYS A 241 -9.64 0.27 -32.21
N GLU A 242 -8.74 1.25 -32.09
CA GLU A 242 -7.79 1.62 -33.17
C GLU A 242 -6.91 0.43 -33.56
N ASN A 243 -6.57 -0.44 -32.64
CA ASN A 243 -5.80 -1.67 -32.89
C ASN A 243 -6.66 -2.81 -33.48
N GLY A 244 -7.93 -2.56 -33.83
CA GLY A 244 -8.81 -3.49 -34.52
C GLY A 244 -9.65 -4.39 -33.61
N VAL A 245 -9.66 -4.16 -32.28
CA VAL A 245 -10.45 -4.96 -31.34
C VAL A 245 -11.73 -4.19 -30.95
N ASP A 246 -12.86 -4.75 -31.29
CA ASP A 246 -14.17 -4.24 -30.89
C ASP A 246 -14.59 -4.85 -29.55
N LEU A 247 -14.61 -4.05 -28.50
CA LEU A 247 -14.92 -4.49 -27.13
C LEU A 247 -16.35 -5.06 -26.98
N GLU A 248 -17.31 -4.62 -27.80
CA GLU A 248 -18.68 -5.15 -27.78
C GLU A 248 -18.73 -6.60 -28.25
N ASN A 249 -17.83 -6.99 -29.14
CA ASN A 249 -17.72 -8.33 -29.68
C ASN A 249 -16.73 -9.23 -28.92
N HIS A 250 -16.06 -8.69 -27.87
CA HIS A 250 -15.07 -9.41 -27.07
C HIS A 250 -15.46 -9.44 -25.57
N PRO A 251 -16.43 -10.27 -25.18
CA PRO A 251 -16.93 -10.36 -23.80
C PRO A 251 -15.87 -10.92 -22.82
N ASN A 252 -14.75 -11.40 -23.31
CA ASN A 252 -13.58 -11.80 -22.53
C ASN A 252 -12.68 -10.62 -22.14
N ILE A 253 -13.00 -9.38 -22.56
CA ILE A 253 -12.23 -8.19 -22.26
C ILE A 253 -13.11 -7.21 -21.48
N GLU A 254 -12.67 -6.80 -20.31
CA GLU A 254 -13.34 -5.81 -19.49
C GLU A 254 -12.38 -4.69 -19.12
N ILE A 255 -12.76 -3.45 -19.44
CA ILE A 255 -11.98 -2.25 -19.14
C ILE A 255 -12.78 -1.40 -18.16
N ARG A 256 -12.19 -1.09 -17.00
CA ARG A 256 -12.79 -0.23 -15.96
C ARG A 256 -11.90 0.97 -15.68
N GLU A 257 -12.49 2.12 -15.36
CA GLU A 257 -11.70 3.24 -14.82
C GLU A 257 -11.14 2.90 -13.45
N TYR A 258 -11.99 2.32 -12.59
CA TYR A 258 -11.65 1.94 -11.24
C TYR A 258 -12.35 0.64 -10.85
N ILE A 259 -11.67 -0.22 -10.10
CA ILE A 259 -12.21 -1.46 -9.57
C ILE A 259 -12.58 -1.24 -8.09
N SER A 260 -13.87 -1.18 -7.78
CA SER A 260 -14.40 -1.02 -6.42
C SER A 260 -14.47 -2.35 -5.65
N ASP A 261 -14.72 -3.43 -6.38
CA ASP A 261 -14.84 -4.83 -5.95
C ASP A 261 -13.51 -5.60 -6.12
N MET A 262 -12.41 -4.97 -5.67
CA MET A 262 -11.05 -5.49 -5.88
C MET A 262 -10.84 -6.85 -5.18
N ASP A 263 -11.53 -7.12 -4.09
CA ASP A 263 -11.52 -8.40 -3.40
C ASP A 263 -12.03 -9.53 -4.28
N VAL A 264 -13.15 -9.33 -4.97
CA VAL A 264 -13.70 -10.28 -5.94
C VAL A 264 -12.75 -10.41 -7.14
N CYS A 265 -12.37 -9.30 -7.76
CA CYS A 265 -11.56 -9.30 -8.98
C CYS A 265 -10.16 -9.91 -8.76
N MET A 266 -9.49 -9.56 -7.66
CA MET A 266 -8.16 -10.10 -7.35
C MET A 266 -8.25 -11.57 -6.89
N SER A 267 -9.31 -11.94 -6.16
CA SER A 267 -9.54 -13.34 -5.76
C SER A 267 -9.78 -14.23 -6.98
N ALA A 268 -10.56 -13.77 -7.97
CA ALA A 268 -10.79 -14.49 -9.22
C ALA A 268 -9.56 -14.60 -10.13
N ALA A 269 -8.64 -13.63 -10.06
CA ALA A 269 -7.50 -13.52 -10.95
C ALA A 269 -6.52 -14.70 -10.83
N ASP A 270 -5.95 -15.09 -11.97
CA ASP A 270 -4.87 -16.06 -12.10
C ASP A 270 -3.50 -15.36 -12.17
N ILE A 271 -3.45 -14.20 -12.83
CA ILE A 271 -2.23 -13.40 -13.02
C ILE A 271 -2.57 -11.96 -12.69
N VAL A 272 -1.76 -11.32 -11.86
CA VAL A 272 -1.91 -9.91 -11.49
C VAL A 272 -0.73 -9.10 -12.03
N VAL A 273 -1.01 -8.11 -12.87
CA VAL A 273 0.00 -7.15 -13.37
C VAL A 273 -0.23 -5.81 -12.69
N CYS A 274 0.70 -5.35 -11.85
CA CYS A 274 0.46 -4.12 -11.10
C CYS A 274 1.74 -3.38 -10.67
N ARG A 275 1.54 -2.17 -10.12
CA ARG A 275 2.58 -1.46 -9.36
C ARG A 275 2.93 -2.20 -8.06
N ALA A 276 4.18 -2.07 -7.63
CA ALA A 276 4.68 -2.70 -6.40
C ALA A 276 4.46 -1.83 -5.15
N GLY A 277 3.22 -1.37 -4.94
CA GLY A 277 2.81 -0.71 -3.70
C GLY A 277 2.68 -1.72 -2.56
N ALA A 278 3.15 -1.40 -1.36
CA ALA A 278 3.17 -2.33 -0.23
C ALA A 278 1.80 -2.99 0.04
N SER A 279 0.69 -2.21 0.02
CA SER A 279 -0.65 -2.76 0.25
C SER A 279 -1.05 -3.78 -0.82
N SER A 280 -0.79 -3.48 -2.11
CA SER A 280 -1.11 -4.41 -3.19
C SER A 280 -0.30 -5.70 -3.09
N LEU A 281 0.97 -5.61 -2.67
CA LEU A 281 1.80 -6.81 -2.47
C LEU A 281 1.29 -7.66 -1.32
N SER A 282 0.91 -7.06 -0.20
CA SER A 282 0.33 -7.81 0.93
C SER A 282 -1.01 -8.45 0.57
N GLU A 283 -1.82 -7.85 -0.32
CA GLU A 283 -3.03 -8.45 -0.85
C GLU A 283 -2.72 -9.62 -1.81
N ILE A 284 -1.72 -9.47 -2.68
CA ILE A 284 -1.21 -10.54 -3.55
C ILE A 284 -0.69 -11.72 -2.73
N GLU A 285 0.10 -11.46 -1.70
CA GLU A 285 0.58 -12.45 -0.74
C GLU A 285 -0.59 -13.17 -0.04
N ALA A 286 -1.53 -12.42 0.52
CA ALA A 286 -2.68 -12.97 1.25
C ALA A 286 -3.56 -13.88 0.37
N LEU A 287 -3.74 -13.53 -0.90
CA LEU A 287 -4.51 -14.32 -1.86
C LEU A 287 -3.67 -15.37 -2.61
N GLY A 288 -2.35 -15.37 -2.45
CA GLY A 288 -1.45 -16.31 -3.12
C GLY A 288 -1.48 -16.18 -4.65
N LYS A 289 -1.39 -14.95 -5.17
CA LYS A 289 -1.50 -14.68 -6.62
C LYS A 289 -0.15 -14.66 -7.31
N ALA A 290 -0.08 -15.28 -8.49
CA ALA A 290 1.05 -15.06 -9.39
C ALA A 290 1.01 -13.61 -9.89
N SER A 291 2.15 -12.91 -9.81
CA SER A 291 2.19 -11.50 -10.16
C SER A 291 3.38 -11.11 -11.03
N ILE A 292 3.13 -10.15 -11.92
CA ILE A 292 4.13 -9.42 -12.70
C ILE A 292 4.14 -7.98 -12.15
N LEU A 293 5.20 -7.63 -11.48
CA LEU A 293 5.33 -6.36 -10.77
C LEU A 293 6.07 -5.34 -11.63
N VAL A 294 5.47 -4.17 -11.79
CA VAL A 294 6.05 -3.04 -12.53
C VAL A 294 6.27 -1.88 -11.56
N PRO A 295 7.44 -1.80 -10.90
CA PRO A 295 7.73 -0.73 -9.95
C PRO A 295 7.65 0.65 -10.60
N SER A 296 7.04 1.63 -9.90
CA SER A 296 7.06 3.01 -10.36
C SER A 296 8.44 3.64 -10.12
N PRO A 297 9.07 4.26 -11.14
CA PRO A 297 10.33 4.98 -10.95
C PRO A 297 10.15 6.34 -10.26
N ASN A 298 8.91 6.81 -10.16
CA ASN A 298 8.57 8.16 -9.68
C ASN A 298 8.26 8.22 -8.17
N VAL A 299 8.71 7.22 -7.41
CA VAL A 299 8.49 7.16 -5.95
C VAL A 299 9.78 7.50 -5.19
N ALA A 300 9.61 7.92 -3.93
CA ALA A 300 10.73 8.25 -3.07
C ALA A 300 11.63 7.02 -2.82
N GLU A 301 12.95 7.21 -2.86
CA GLU A 301 13.94 6.16 -2.52
C GLU A 301 13.75 4.85 -3.30
N ASN A 302 13.11 4.90 -4.48
CA ASN A 302 12.82 3.72 -5.32
C ASN A 302 12.15 2.56 -4.52
N HIS A 303 11.34 2.90 -3.50
CA HIS A 303 10.82 1.90 -2.56
C HIS A 303 9.97 0.81 -3.26
N GLN A 304 9.29 1.10 -4.37
CA GLN A 304 8.54 0.08 -5.09
C GLN A 304 9.43 -1.00 -5.71
N TYR A 305 10.63 -0.63 -6.19
CA TYR A 305 11.60 -1.61 -6.65
C TYR A 305 12.03 -2.54 -5.49
N HIS A 306 12.34 -1.98 -4.33
CA HIS A 306 12.71 -2.76 -3.15
C HIS A 306 11.56 -3.66 -2.67
N ASN A 307 10.33 -3.17 -2.73
CA ASN A 307 9.13 -3.96 -2.43
C ASN A 307 8.99 -5.15 -3.39
N ALA A 308 9.11 -4.91 -4.71
CA ALA A 308 9.04 -5.96 -5.71
C ALA A 308 10.14 -7.01 -5.49
N MET A 309 11.38 -6.56 -5.23
CA MET A 309 12.52 -7.47 -5.00
C MET A 309 12.36 -8.33 -3.75
N ALA A 310 11.58 -7.90 -2.75
CA ALA A 310 11.27 -8.73 -1.59
C ALA A 310 10.48 -10.00 -2.01
N LEU A 311 9.54 -9.89 -2.96
CA LEU A 311 8.81 -11.05 -3.50
C LEU A 311 9.67 -11.83 -4.50
N VAL A 312 10.34 -11.15 -5.42
CA VAL A 312 11.15 -11.77 -6.48
C VAL A 312 12.26 -12.65 -5.90
N ASN A 313 12.96 -12.19 -4.87
CA ASN A 313 14.02 -12.95 -4.22
C ASN A 313 13.52 -14.23 -3.53
N ASN A 314 12.21 -14.33 -3.28
CA ASN A 314 11.55 -15.52 -2.75
C ASN A 314 10.82 -16.34 -3.83
N GLY A 315 11.00 -15.99 -5.12
CA GLY A 315 10.30 -16.67 -6.23
C GLY A 315 8.78 -16.45 -6.21
N ALA A 316 8.31 -15.37 -5.57
CA ALA A 316 6.90 -15.04 -5.33
C ALA A 316 6.31 -14.03 -6.34
N ALA A 317 7.14 -13.53 -7.26
CA ALA A 317 6.72 -12.62 -8.33
C ALA A 317 7.74 -12.57 -9.46
N ILE A 318 7.31 -12.04 -10.61
CA ILE A 318 8.18 -11.60 -11.72
C ILE A 318 8.25 -10.08 -11.67
N ILE A 319 9.41 -9.50 -12.00
CA ILE A 319 9.57 -8.05 -12.11
C ILE A 319 9.86 -7.64 -13.55
N ILE A 320 9.22 -6.55 -14.00
CA ILE A 320 9.61 -5.82 -15.21
C ILE A 320 9.79 -4.36 -14.78
N GLU A 321 11.01 -3.84 -14.84
CA GLU A 321 11.21 -2.42 -14.58
C GLU A 321 10.52 -1.58 -15.67
N GLU A 322 9.97 -0.42 -15.30
CA GLU A 322 9.17 0.40 -16.25
C GLU A 322 9.95 0.77 -17.53
N LYS A 323 11.26 0.95 -17.45
CA LYS A 323 12.13 1.24 -18.62
C LYS A 323 12.21 0.07 -19.62
N ASP A 324 11.97 -1.17 -19.14
CA ASP A 324 12.04 -2.41 -19.92
C ASP A 324 10.65 -2.94 -20.27
N LEU A 325 9.58 -2.23 -19.84
CA LEU A 325 8.21 -2.61 -20.09
C LEU A 325 7.81 -2.22 -21.51
N THR A 326 7.65 -3.22 -22.35
CA THR A 326 7.04 -3.12 -23.68
C THR A 326 5.86 -4.08 -23.77
N GLY A 327 4.96 -3.89 -24.74
CA GLY A 327 3.86 -4.84 -24.98
C GLY A 327 4.38 -6.26 -25.22
N ASP A 328 5.39 -6.42 -26.06
CA ASP A 328 5.97 -7.75 -26.35
C ASP A 328 6.60 -8.40 -25.10
N ARG A 329 7.25 -7.60 -24.24
CA ARG A 329 7.80 -8.11 -22.99
C ARG A 329 6.69 -8.57 -22.05
N LEU A 330 5.63 -7.79 -21.90
CA LEU A 330 4.48 -8.15 -21.06
C LEU A 330 3.77 -9.40 -21.59
N ILE A 331 3.53 -9.46 -22.91
CA ILE A 331 2.93 -10.61 -23.58
C ILE A 331 3.72 -11.88 -23.30
N LYS A 332 5.04 -11.83 -23.45
CA LYS A 332 5.92 -12.98 -23.18
C LYS A 332 5.74 -13.53 -21.77
N GLU A 333 5.76 -12.68 -20.76
CA GLU A 333 5.64 -13.11 -19.35
C GLU A 333 4.21 -13.59 -19.03
N VAL A 334 3.18 -12.91 -19.56
CA VAL A 334 1.78 -13.31 -19.39
C VAL A 334 1.53 -14.64 -20.07
N ASP A 335 1.95 -14.84 -21.33
CA ASP A 335 1.79 -16.11 -22.07
C ASP A 335 2.48 -17.25 -21.35
N GLU A 336 3.69 -17.03 -20.83
CA GLU A 336 4.41 -18.06 -20.08
C GLU A 336 3.63 -18.48 -18.84
N LEU A 337 3.12 -17.53 -18.05
CA LEU A 337 2.31 -17.84 -16.86
C LEU A 337 0.95 -18.42 -17.24
N ALA A 338 0.31 -17.96 -18.29
CA ALA A 338 -0.99 -18.45 -18.71
C ALA A 338 -0.94 -19.92 -19.15
N ARG A 339 0.08 -20.29 -19.92
CA ARG A 339 0.27 -21.65 -20.44
C ARG A 339 0.92 -22.61 -19.45
N ASN A 340 1.67 -22.11 -18.47
CA ASN A 340 2.35 -22.93 -17.47
C ASN A 340 1.67 -22.82 -16.10
N LYS A 341 0.62 -23.64 -15.89
CA LYS A 341 -0.15 -23.67 -14.63
C LYS A 341 0.76 -23.95 -13.43
N SER A 342 1.68 -24.91 -13.54
CA SER A 342 2.57 -25.29 -12.43
C SER A 342 3.49 -24.11 -12.01
N LYS A 343 4.05 -23.35 -12.97
CA LYS A 343 4.85 -22.16 -12.67
C LYS A 343 4.01 -21.08 -11.98
N ARG A 344 2.80 -20.85 -12.49
CA ARG A 344 1.86 -19.88 -11.92
C ARG A 344 1.47 -20.23 -10.49
N GLU A 345 1.12 -21.50 -10.25
CA GLU A 345 0.79 -22.00 -8.91
C GLU A 345 1.99 -21.88 -7.96
N LYS A 346 3.19 -22.24 -8.41
CA LYS A 346 4.40 -22.15 -7.59
C LYS A 346 4.71 -20.73 -7.14
N ILE A 347 4.56 -19.74 -8.04
CA ILE A 347 4.72 -18.31 -7.69
C ILE A 347 3.66 -17.89 -6.65
N GLY A 348 2.40 -18.30 -6.84
CA GLY A 348 1.32 -18.01 -5.91
C GLY A 348 1.52 -18.66 -4.53
N GLU A 349 1.98 -19.90 -4.48
CA GLU A 349 2.33 -20.59 -3.22
C GLU A 349 3.45 -19.87 -2.47
N ASN A 350 4.50 -19.46 -3.17
CA ASN A 350 5.60 -18.72 -2.58
C ASN A 350 5.12 -17.35 -2.05
N ALA A 351 4.23 -16.67 -2.78
CA ALA A 351 3.62 -15.43 -2.32
C ALA A 351 2.78 -15.66 -1.04
N ARG A 352 1.95 -16.68 -1.02
CA ARG A 352 1.13 -17.05 0.15
C ARG A 352 1.98 -17.41 1.36
N ALA A 353 3.12 -18.04 1.18
CA ALA A 353 4.04 -18.37 2.27
C ALA A 353 4.66 -17.14 2.94
N MET A 354 4.66 -15.98 2.26
CA MET A 354 5.13 -14.71 2.81
C MET A 354 4.02 -13.93 3.54
N ALA A 355 2.76 -14.29 3.36
CA ALA A 355 1.61 -13.55 3.88
C ALA A 355 1.57 -13.51 5.41
N MET A 356 1.35 -12.33 5.96
CA MET A 356 1.09 -12.11 7.38
C MET A 356 -0.35 -11.62 7.56
N ILE A 357 -1.29 -12.55 7.55
CA ILE A 357 -2.73 -12.26 7.59
C ILE A 357 -3.23 -11.72 8.94
N ASP A 358 -2.48 -11.96 10.01
CA ASP A 358 -2.71 -11.49 11.37
C ASP A 358 -2.08 -10.12 11.68
N ALA A 359 -1.47 -9.46 10.69
CA ALA A 359 -0.73 -8.21 10.86
C ALA A 359 -1.52 -7.14 11.64
N LYS A 360 -2.81 -6.98 11.33
CA LYS A 360 -3.69 -6.02 11.99
C LYS A 360 -3.77 -6.26 13.49
N SER A 361 -4.05 -7.48 13.91
CA SER A 361 -4.16 -7.89 15.32
C SER A 361 -2.82 -7.80 16.03
N LYS A 362 -1.75 -8.27 15.40
CA LYS A 362 -0.39 -8.24 15.97
C LYS A 362 0.10 -6.82 16.24
N ILE A 363 -0.14 -5.88 15.31
CA ILE A 363 0.19 -4.46 15.51
C ILE A 363 -0.65 -3.88 16.67
N ALA A 364 -1.96 -4.17 16.69
CA ALA A 364 -2.85 -3.69 17.74
C ALA A 364 -2.40 -4.19 19.13
N GLU A 365 -2.02 -5.46 19.27
CA GLU A 365 -1.53 -6.04 20.51
C GLU A 365 -0.24 -5.38 21.01
N ILE A 366 0.72 -5.11 20.11
CA ILE A 366 1.96 -4.40 20.48
C ILE A 366 1.63 -2.99 20.99
N VAL A 367 0.77 -2.27 20.28
CA VAL A 367 0.39 -0.89 20.65
C VAL A 367 -0.37 -0.85 21.98
N VAL A 368 -1.29 -1.78 22.20
CA VAL A 368 -2.03 -1.92 23.47
C VAL A 368 -1.09 -2.31 24.60
N GLY A 369 -0.12 -3.19 24.36
CA GLY A 369 0.89 -3.57 25.33
C GLY A 369 1.70 -2.36 25.81
N LEU A 370 2.13 -1.48 24.88
CA LEU A 370 2.82 -0.23 25.22
C LEU A 370 1.94 0.72 26.04
N ALA A 371 0.65 0.85 25.69
CA ALA A 371 -0.30 1.69 26.43
C ALA A 371 -0.57 1.20 27.87
N LYS A 372 -0.56 -0.11 28.10
CA LYS A 372 -0.73 -0.69 29.43
C LYS A 372 0.50 -0.47 30.31
N ASN A 373 1.69 -0.63 29.75
CA ASN A 373 2.95 -0.47 30.46
C ASN A 373 3.23 1.01 30.87
N SER A 374 2.59 1.98 30.23
CA SER A 374 2.69 3.39 30.61
C SER A 374 1.93 3.73 31.91
N LYS A 375 1.02 2.85 32.35
CA LYS A 375 0.21 3.03 33.55
C LYS A 375 0.70 2.22 34.75
N ALA A 376 1.66 1.33 34.52
CA ALA A 376 2.33 0.56 35.57
C ALA A 376 3.58 1.31 36.08
#